data_2d22ec95af5f909db9434b62d86e2179
#
_entry.id   2d22ec95af5f909db9434b62d86e2179
#
_cell.length_a   1.000
_cell.length_b   1.000
_cell.length_c   1.000
_cell.angle_alpha   90.00
_cell.angle_beta   90.00
_cell.angle_gamma   90.00
#
_symmetry.space_group_name_H-M   'P 1'
#
loop_
_entity.id
_entity.type
_entity.pdbx_description
1 polymer ?
#
loop_
_entity_poly.entity_id
_entity_poly.type
_entity_poly.pdbx_seq_one_letter_code
_entity_poly.pdbx_strand_id
1 'polypeptide(L)'
;MPIWVFMVRYDGEMACSTHFTEKGAILAAIEDVLQYLGIEDDEDAKKVYNDRSGIEEDAAVEPPEWHHEKLRKMTAGELYGIFGEWVEKTWDDFMYECEILKTKVAA
;
A
#
# COMPACT_ATOMS: atom_id res chain seq x y z
N MET A 1 5.06 -25.12 -2.96
CA MET A 1 5.57 -23.93 -2.30
C MET A 1 4.65 -22.73 -2.59
N PRO A 2 4.16 -22.03 -1.59
CA PRO A 2 3.29 -20.88 -1.86
C PRO A 2 4.07 -19.71 -2.43
N ILE A 3 3.44 -18.98 -3.34
CA ILE A 3 3.95 -17.73 -3.87
C ILE A 3 2.91 -16.67 -3.60
N TRP A 4 3.37 -15.49 -3.27
CA TRP A 4 2.53 -14.33 -3.05
C TRP A 4 2.64 -13.41 -4.27
N VAL A 5 1.50 -12.98 -4.79
CA VAL A 5 1.46 -12.12 -5.97
C VAL A 5 0.82 -10.80 -5.61
N PHE A 6 1.52 -9.72 -5.88
CA PHE A 6 0.95 -8.38 -5.82
C PHE A 6 0.53 -7.98 -7.23
N MET A 7 -0.72 -7.62 -7.40
CA MET A 7 -1.29 -7.18 -8.68
C MET A 7 -1.77 -5.75 -8.55
N VAL A 8 -1.49 -4.94 -9.56
CA VAL A 8 -1.97 -3.57 -9.62
C VAL A 8 -2.53 -3.29 -11.02
N ARG A 9 -3.63 -2.57 -11.05
CA ARG A 9 -4.22 -2.05 -12.29
C ARG A 9 -4.25 -0.54 -12.18
N TYR A 10 -3.70 0.12 -13.16
CA TYR A 10 -3.70 1.58 -13.23
C TYR A 10 -3.98 2.01 -14.66
N ASP A 11 -5.03 2.83 -14.83
CA ASP A 11 -5.44 3.37 -16.13
C ASP A 11 -5.60 2.29 -17.22
N GLY A 12 -6.16 1.14 -16.82
CA GLY A 12 -6.38 0.03 -17.74
C GLY A 12 -5.19 -0.90 -17.94
N GLU A 13 -4.01 -0.51 -17.48
CA GLU A 13 -2.83 -1.36 -17.55
C GLU A 13 -2.67 -2.18 -16.28
N MET A 14 -2.28 -3.43 -16.43
CA MET A 14 -2.06 -4.34 -15.32
C MET A 14 -0.60 -4.71 -15.20
N ALA A 15 -0.09 -4.68 -13.98
CA ALA A 15 1.24 -5.16 -13.66
C ALA A 15 1.16 -6.08 -12.44
N CYS A 16 2.11 -7.00 -12.32
CA CYS A 16 2.18 -7.85 -11.14
C CYS A 16 3.64 -8.17 -10.82
N SER A 17 3.86 -8.51 -9.55
CA SER A 17 5.15 -9.00 -9.08
C SER A 17 4.93 -10.23 -8.21
N THR A 18 5.91 -11.12 -8.20
CA THR A 18 5.86 -12.36 -7.42
C THR A 18 6.85 -12.29 -6.27
N HIS A 19 6.45 -12.86 -5.14
CA HIS A 19 7.24 -12.82 -3.91
C HIS A 19 7.19 -14.16 -3.21
N PHE A 20 8.30 -14.58 -2.62
CA PHE A 20 8.36 -15.83 -1.89
C PHE A 20 7.80 -15.71 -0.46
N THR A 21 7.59 -14.49 0.02
CA THR A 21 7.03 -14.25 1.35
C THR A 21 5.85 -13.31 1.26
N GLU A 22 4.91 -13.49 2.18
CA GLU A 22 3.77 -12.58 2.35
C GLU A 22 4.25 -11.16 2.63
N LYS A 23 5.22 -11.02 3.54
CA LYS A 23 5.79 -9.73 3.89
C LYS A 23 6.34 -8.99 2.67
N GLY A 24 7.07 -9.70 1.79
CA GLY A 24 7.61 -9.11 0.56
C GLY A 24 6.52 -8.57 -0.35
N ALA A 25 5.43 -9.32 -0.51
CA ALA A 25 4.30 -8.87 -1.34
C ALA A 25 3.60 -7.64 -0.74
N ILE A 26 3.42 -7.63 0.59
CA ILE A 26 2.76 -6.49 1.24
C ILE A 26 3.64 -5.24 1.16
N LEU A 27 4.95 -5.37 1.35
CA LEU A 27 5.87 -4.24 1.21
C LEU A 27 5.81 -3.66 -0.20
N ALA A 28 5.80 -4.52 -1.23
CA ALA A 28 5.68 -4.07 -2.61
C ALA A 28 4.36 -3.32 -2.84
N ALA A 29 3.27 -3.83 -2.27
CA ALA A 29 1.96 -3.20 -2.38
C ALA A 29 1.93 -1.83 -1.70
N ILE A 30 2.49 -1.72 -0.51
CA ILE A 30 2.56 -0.44 0.20
C ILE A 30 3.37 0.57 -0.60
N GLU A 31 4.53 0.18 -1.12
CA GLU A 31 5.37 1.06 -1.93
C GLU A 31 4.63 1.58 -3.15
N ASP A 32 3.88 0.70 -3.83
CA ASP A 32 3.11 1.09 -5.00
C ASP A 32 2.02 2.10 -4.65
N VAL A 33 1.27 1.87 -3.58
CA VAL A 33 0.22 2.78 -3.13
C VAL A 33 0.81 4.13 -2.76
N LEU A 34 1.92 4.15 -2.02
CA LEU A 34 2.57 5.40 -1.62
C LEU A 34 3.06 6.18 -2.84
N GLN A 35 3.61 5.48 -3.83
CA GLN A 35 4.06 6.10 -5.07
C GLN A 35 2.87 6.68 -5.85
N TYR A 36 1.79 5.93 -5.95
CA TYR A 36 0.56 6.39 -6.60
C TYR A 36 0.01 7.65 -5.92
N LEU A 37 0.03 7.69 -4.58
CA LEU A 37 -0.45 8.83 -3.81
C LEU A 37 0.52 10.02 -3.83
N GLY A 38 1.74 9.84 -4.35
CA GLY A 38 2.73 10.90 -4.45
C GLY A 38 3.42 11.24 -3.14
N ILE A 39 3.55 10.27 -2.24
CA ILE A 39 4.14 10.48 -0.92
C ILE A 39 5.65 10.31 -0.98
N GLU A 40 6.39 11.39 -0.74
CA GLU A 40 7.85 11.41 -0.77
C GLU A 40 8.47 11.85 0.57
N ASP A 41 7.70 12.53 1.41
CA ASP A 41 8.18 13.03 2.71
C ASP A 41 7.04 13.05 3.74
N ASP A 42 7.38 13.42 4.98
CA ASP A 42 6.42 13.45 6.08
C ASP A 42 5.28 14.45 5.86
N GLU A 43 5.58 15.58 5.22
CA GLU A 43 4.58 16.60 4.92
C GLU A 43 3.56 16.06 3.91
N ASP A 44 4.05 15.41 2.85
CA ASP A 44 3.18 14.76 1.86
C ASP A 44 2.30 13.70 2.50
N ALA A 45 2.89 12.84 3.34
CA ALA A 45 2.16 11.77 3.99
C ALA A 45 1.01 12.32 4.83
N LYS A 46 1.28 13.31 5.66
CA LYS A 46 0.27 13.92 6.51
C LYS A 46 -0.82 14.61 5.69
N LYS A 47 -0.42 15.39 4.70
CA LYS A 47 -1.35 16.13 3.86
C LYS A 47 -2.26 15.21 3.07
N VAL A 48 -1.68 14.24 2.35
CA VAL A 48 -2.45 13.33 1.50
C VAL A 48 -3.40 12.48 2.34
N TYR A 49 -2.91 11.92 3.45
CA TYR A 49 -3.73 11.10 4.31
C TYR A 49 -4.94 11.85 4.85
N ASN A 50 -4.73 13.06 5.37
CA ASN A 50 -5.81 13.87 5.96
C ASN A 50 -6.75 14.41 4.89
N ASP A 51 -6.24 14.89 3.77
CA ASP A 51 -7.07 15.40 2.67
C ASP A 51 -8.00 14.31 2.14
N ARG A 52 -7.47 13.13 1.89
CA ARG A 52 -8.26 12.00 1.38
C ARG A 52 -9.17 11.36 2.43
N SER A 53 -8.92 11.61 3.70
CA SER A 53 -9.80 11.19 4.80
C SER A 53 -10.92 12.20 5.06
N GLY A 54 -10.89 13.36 4.41
CA GLY A 54 -11.85 14.42 4.66
C GLY A 54 -11.64 15.13 6.00
N ILE A 55 -10.43 15.06 6.55
CA ILE A 55 -10.09 15.69 7.83
C ILE A 55 -9.54 17.09 7.56
N GLU A 56 -10.10 18.09 8.24
CA GLU A 56 -9.67 19.47 8.10
C GLU A 56 -8.28 19.68 8.68
N GLU A 57 -7.56 20.68 8.16
CA GLU A 57 -6.18 20.95 8.52
C GLU A 57 -5.97 21.17 10.02
N ASP A 58 -6.89 21.86 10.69
CA ASP A 58 -6.82 22.11 12.13
C ASP A 58 -7.08 20.87 12.99
N ALA A 59 -7.67 19.83 12.40
CA ALA A 59 -7.95 18.57 13.06
C ALA A 59 -7.05 17.44 12.55
N ALA A 60 -6.01 17.74 11.77
CA ALA A 60 -5.16 16.75 11.13
C ALA A 60 -4.53 15.78 12.13
N VAL A 61 -4.54 14.50 11.75
CA VAL A 61 -3.97 13.42 12.56
C VAL A 61 -2.68 12.89 11.92
N GLU A 62 -1.89 12.15 12.69
CA GLU A 62 -0.70 11.52 12.16
C GLU A 62 -1.08 10.42 11.16
N PRO A 63 -0.41 10.36 10.00
CA PRO A 63 -0.68 9.32 9.02
C PRO A 63 -0.11 7.96 9.47
N PRO A 64 -0.53 6.86 8.83
CA PRO A 64 0.12 5.58 9.05
C PRO A 64 1.59 5.64 8.66
N GLU A 65 2.39 4.69 9.15
CA GLU A 65 3.82 4.63 8.81
C GLU A 65 4.00 4.51 7.29
N TRP A 66 4.96 5.24 6.75
CA TRP A 66 5.29 5.21 5.32
C TRP A 66 6.79 5.04 5.05
N HIS A 67 7.64 5.17 6.09
CA HIS A 67 9.09 5.05 5.93
C HIS A 67 9.48 3.60 5.67
N HIS A 68 10.10 3.34 4.55
CA HIS A 68 10.47 2.00 4.12
C HIS A 68 11.29 1.25 5.18
N GLU A 69 12.27 1.90 5.79
CA GLU A 69 13.12 1.28 6.81
C GLU A 69 12.33 0.79 8.02
N LYS A 70 11.33 1.54 8.43
CA LYS A 70 10.47 1.14 9.55
C LYS A 70 9.51 0.03 9.15
N LEU A 71 8.96 0.11 7.95
CA LEU A 71 8.05 -0.91 7.42
C LEU A 71 8.74 -2.26 7.33
N ARG A 72 9.99 -2.30 6.92
CA ARG A 72 10.76 -3.55 6.78
C ARG A 72 10.92 -4.29 8.10
N LYS A 73 10.83 -3.61 9.23
CA LYS A 73 10.96 -4.20 10.57
C LYS A 73 9.64 -4.70 11.14
N MET A 74 8.53 -4.44 10.46
CA MET A 74 7.21 -4.85 10.93
C MET A 74 6.88 -6.28 10.55
N THR A 75 5.95 -6.89 11.29
CA THR A 75 5.41 -8.21 10.94
C THR A 75 4.45 -8.07 9.75
N ALA A 76 4.15 -9.20 9.09
CA ALA A 76 3.18 -9.21 8.00
C ALA A 76 1.81 -8.70 8.46
N GLY A 77 1.38 -9.08 9.66
CA GLY A 77 0.10 -8.59 10.21
C GLY A 77 0.06 -7.09 10.40
N GLU A 78 1.14 -6.52 10.94
CA GLU A 78 1.25 -5.07 11.09
C GLU A 78 1.25 -4.36 9.73
N LEU A 79 1.95 -4.93 8.76
CA LEU A 79 2.01 -4.38 7.41
C LEU A 79 0.66 -4.42 6.70
N TYR A 80 -0.15 -5.46 6.92
CA TYR A 80 -1.51 -5.51 6.37
C TYR A 80 -2.36 -4.36 6.90
N GLY A 81 -2.21 -4.02 8.18
CA GLY A 81 -2.90 -2.88 8.76
C GLY A 81 -2.49 -1.58 8.09
N ILE A 82 -1.19 -1.38 7.91
CA ILE A 82 -0.65 -0.19 7.23
C ILE A 82 -1.14 -0.13 5.77
N PHE A 83 -1.05 -1.25 5.06
CA PHE A 83 -1.54 -1.34 3.68
C PHE A 83 -3.02 -0.98 3.58
N GLY A 84 -3.84 -1.55 4.47
CA GLY A 84 -5.28 -1.29 4.50
C GLY A 84 -5.60 0.20 4.69
N GLU A 85 -4.89 0.86 5.58
CA GLU A 85 -5.10 2.29 5.83
C GLU A 85 -4.73 3.16 4.63
N TRP A 86 -3.63 2.84 3.94
CA TRP A 86 -3.23 3.61 2.77
C TRP A 86 -4.09 3.29 1.55
N VAL A 87 -4.39 2.03 1.28
CA VAL A 87 -5.18 1.63 0.11
C VAL A 87 -6.62 2.15 0.19
N GLU A 88 -7.16 2.28 1.39
CA GLU A 88 -8.48 2.86 1.61
C GLU A 88 -8.57 4.27 1.02
N LYS A 89 -7.47 5.01 1.02
CA LYS A 89 -7.42 6.37 0.48
C LYS A 89 -7.48 6.40 -1.06
N THR A 90 -7.43 5.24 -1.71
CA THR A 90 -7.53 5.11 -3.17
C THR A 90 -8.89 4.57 -3.64
N TRP A 91 -9.79 4.22 -2.72
CA TRP A 91 -11.05 3.53 -3.07
C TRP A 91 -11.97 4.32 -4.02
N ASP A 92 -11.92 5.64 -3.96
CA ASP A 92 -12.70 6.48 -4.86
C ASP A 92 -12.02 6.68 -6.22
N ASP A 93 -10.80 6.19 -6.36
CA ASP A 93 -10.01 6.32 -7.58
C ASP A 93 -10.23 5.09 -8.46
N PHE A 94 -11.30 5.06 -9.22
CA PHE A 94 -11.71 3.87 -10.00
C PHE A 94 -10.67 3.42 -11.04
N MET A 95 -9.66 4.24 -11.34
CA MET A 95 -8.58 3.90 -12.26
C MET A 95 -7.41 3.19 -11.58
N TYR A 96 -7.45 3.05 -10.25
CA TYR A 96 -6.40 2.41 -9.48
C TYR A 96 -6.97 1.30 -8.61
N GLU A 97 -6.45 0.09 -8.80
CA GLU A 97 -6.81 -1.07 -7.98
C GLU A 97 -5.55 -1.89 -7.71
N CYS A 98 -5.41 -2.41 -6.49
CA CYS A 98 -4.33 -3.34 -6.19
C CYS A 98 -4.83 -4.47 -5.30
N GLU A 99 -4.15 -5.63 -5.39
CA GLU A 99 -4.56 -6.82 -4.69
C GLU A 99 -3.34 -7.70 -4.39
N ILE A 100 -3.38 -8.38 -3.25
CA ILE A 100 -2.36 -9.34 -2.86
C ILE A 100 -3.02 -10.72 -2.84
N LEU A 101 -2.47 -11.66 -3.61
CA LEU A 101 -2.99 -13.01 -3.74
C LEU A 101 -1.95 -14.02 -3.32
N LYS A 102 -2.40 -15.09 -2.68
CA LYS A 102 -1.58 -16.24 -2.37
C LYS A 102 -1.91 -17.33 -3.39
N THR A 103 -0.89 -17.86 -4.03
CA THR A 103 -1.06 -18.96 -4.97
C THR A 103 -0.01 -20.04 -4.69
N LYS A 104 -0.23 -21.22 -5.26
CA LYS A 104 0.74 -22.31 -5.15
C LYS A 104 1.39 -22.52 -6.50
N VAL A 105 2.70 -22.75 -6.48
CA VAL A 105 3.39 -23.16 -7.70
C VAL A 105 2.94 -24.58 -8.01
N ALA A 106 2.54 -24.83 -9.25
CA ALA A 106 2.25 -26.17 -9.70
C ALA A 106 3.53 -26.99 -9.64
N ALA A 107 3.45 -28.12 -8.96
CA ALA A 107 4.59 -29.01 -8.85
C ALA A 107 4.90 -29.67 -10.20
#